data_8623d19c090c2a1e159418d704a25107
#
_entry.id   8623d19c090c2a1e159418d704a25107
#
_cell.length_a   1.000
_cell.length_b   1.000
_cell.length_c   1.000
_cell.angle_alpha   90.00
_cell.angle_beta   90.00
_cell.angle_gamma   90.00
#
_symmetry.space_group_name_H-M   'P 1'
#
loop_
_entity.id
_entity.type
_entity.pdbx_description
1 polymer ?
#
loop_
_entity_poly.entity_id
_entity_poly.type
_entity_poly.pdbx_seq_one_letter_code
_entity_poly.pdbx_strand_id
1 'polypeptide(L)'
;MKVKYKNWSINKKLLSISLSAFLPMVILAAYLIVSLNNAASAYSEITKSIAYANRYVKDFKSRLDYSVYLAVVSNKQLKEVGDGVTTVNGVVTVNPYDYITEMEEACDKMVQNATVPLTQSQAGRIKNSLSSLRFCVQDLDKQ
;
A
#
# COMPACT_ATOMS: atom_id res chain seq x y z
N MET A 1 -32.80 35.68 -18.43
CA MET A 1 -33.98 34.98 -19.04
C MET A 1 -35.12 35.02 -18.05
N LYS A 2 -36.15 35.85 -18.26
CA LYS A 2 -37.35 35.90 -17.38
C LYS A 2 -38.32 34.81 -17.83
N VAL A 3 -38.33 33.69 -17.10
CA VAL A 3 -39.32 32.62 -17.35
C VAL A 3 -40.71 33.14 -16.96
N LYS A 4 -41.61 33.25 -17.91
CA LYS A 4 -43.01 33.71 -17.69
C LYS A 4 -43.83 32.64 -16.97
N TYR A 5 -43.72 32.54 -15.65
CA TYR A 5 -44.49 31.60 -14.80
C TYR A 5 -46.02 31.91 -14.77
N LYS A 6 -46.40 33.05 -15.29
CA LYS A 6 -47.78 33.59 -15.12
C LYS A 6 -48.88 32.75 -15.77
N ASN A 7 -48.57 32.06 -16.86
CA ASN A 7 -49.55 31.28 -17.68
C ASN A 7 -49.43 29.76 -17.56
N TRP A 8 -48.72 29.27 -16.58
CA TRP A 8 -48.63 27.84 -16.38
C TRP A 8 -49.75 27.28 -15.54
N SER A 9 -50.32 26.12 -15.94
CA SER A 9 -51.31 25.41 -15.14
C SER A 9 -50.71 25.02 -13.77
N ILE A 10 -51.57 24.91 -12.77
CA ILE A 10 -51.21 24.59 -11.40
C ILE A 10 -50.31 23.34 -11.35
N ASN A 11 -50.62 22.30 -12.15
CA ASN A 11 -49.83 21.08 -12.22
C ASN A 11 -48.40 21.31 -12.73
N LYS A 12 -48.22 22.19 -13.73
CA LYS A 12 -46.88 22.54 -14.24
C LYS A 12 -46.06 23.33 -13.22
N LYS A 13 -46.70 24.18 -12.43
CA LYS A 13 -46.04 24.92 -11.33
C LYS A 13 -45.60 24.00 -10.22
N LEU A 14 -46.48 23.06 -9.81
CA LEU A 14 -46.16 22.04 -8.79
C LEU A 14 -44.99 21.13 -9.23
N LEU A 15 -45.04 20.66 -10.48
CA LEU A 15 -44.01 19.83 -11.06
C LEU A 15 -42.66 20.57 -11.14
N SER A 16 -42.66 21.85 -11.51
CA SER A 16 -41.43 22.65 -11.56
C SER A 16 -40.80 22.86 -10.18
N ILE A 17 -41.62 23.12 -9.15
CA ILE A 17 -41.17 23.27 -7.78
C ILE A 17 -40.62 21.94 -7.25
N SER A 18 -41.34 20.84 -7.46
CA SER A 18 -40.88 19.50 -7.06
C SER A 18 -39.58 19.12 -7.74
N LEU A 19 -39.47 19.36 -9.06
CA LEU A 19 -38.25 19.04 -9.83
C LEU A 19 -37.04 19.90 -9.35
N SER A 20 -37.27 21.18 -9.05
CA SER A 20 -36.22 22.08 -8.55
C SER A 20 -35.70 21.70 -7.17
N ALA A 21 -36.52 21.08 -6.34
CA ALA A 21 -36.11 20.55 -5.04
C ALA A 21 -35.45 19.18 -5.15
N PHE A 22 -35.93 18.33 -6.07
CA PHE A 22 -35.45 16.96 -6.22
C PHE A 22 -34.09 16.90 -6.91
N LEU A 23 -33.83 17.75 -7.88
CA LEU A 23 -32.59 17.76 -8.67
C LEU A 23 -31.32 17.98 -7.82
N PRO A 24 -31.28 18.94 -6.90
CA PRO A 24 -30.13 19.10 -5.98
C PRO A 24 -29.92 17.89 -5.08
N MET A 25 -31.00 17.24 -4.62
CA MET A 25 -30.89 16.05 -3.78
C MET A 25 -30.24 14.87 -4.54
N VAL A 26 -30.61 14.67 -5.81
CA VAL A 26 -30.03 13.64 -6.66
C VAL A 26 -28.55 13.90 -6.91
N ILE A 27 -28.17 15.15 -7.18
CA ILE A 27 -26.77 15.56 -7.37
C ILE A 27 -25.98 15.32 -6.09
N LEU A 28 -26.51 15.70 -4.92
CA LEU A 28 -25.87 15.48 -3.65
C LEU A 28 -25.70 14.00 -3.34
N ALA A 29 -26.72 13.19 -3.58
CA ALA A 29 -26.66 11.74 -3.41
C ALA A 29 -25.58 11.09 -4.32
N ALA A 30 -25.53 11.49 -5.58
CA ALA A 30 -24.50 11.02 -6.51
C ALA A 30 -23.09 11.40 -6.05
N TYR A 31 -22.91 12.65 -5.61
CA TYR A 31 -21.64 13.11 -5.06
C TYR A 31 -21.21 12.30 -3.82
N LEU A 32 -22.14 12.05 -2.89
CA LEU A 32 -21.86 11.26 -1.70
C LEU A 32 -21.46 9.82 -2.02
N ILE A 33 -22.12 9.19 -2.99
CA ILE A 33 -21.78 7.82 -3.43
C ILE A 33 -20.37 7.78 -4.00
N VAL A 34 -20.01 8.71 -4.88
CA VAL A 34 -18.66 8.79 -5.45
C VAL A 34 -17.62 9.06 -4.37
N SER A 35 -17.90 9.98 -3.45
CA SER A 35 -17.00 10.32 -2.33
C SER A 35 -16.79 9.12 -1.40
N LEU A 36 -17.84 8.37 -1.07
CA LEU A 36 -17.77 7.16 -0.26
C LEU A 36 -16.95 6.06 -0.94
N ASN A 37 -17.16 5.84 -2.23
CA ASN A 37 -16.38 4.85 -2.99
C ASN A 37 -14.89 5.20 -3.02
N ASN A 38 -14.56 6.47 -3.24
CA ASN A 38 -13.18 6.93 -3.22
C ASN A 38 -12.54 6.76 -1.83
N ALA A 39 -13.26 7.10 -0.78
CA ALA A 39 -12.80 6.92 0.60
C ALA A 39 -12.60 5.43 0.95
N ALA A 40 -13.52 4.56 0.55
CA ALA A 40 -13.41 3.12 0.77
C ALA A 40 -12.23 2.52 0.03
N SER A 41 -11.99 2.95 -1.22
CA SER A 41 -10.83 2.52 -2.02
C SER A 41 -9.52 2.95 -1.36
N ALA A 42 -9.41 4.20 -0.94
CA ALA A 42 -8.24 4.74 -0.26
C ALA A 42 -7.97 4.00 1.08
N TYR A 43 -9.01 3.72 1.84
CA TYR A 43 -8.90 2.97 3.09
C TYR A 43 -8.42 1.53 2.85
N SER A 44 -8.95 0.86 1.84
CA SER A 44 -8.52 -0.49 1.44
C SER A 44 -7.04 -0.52 1.02
N GLU A 45 -6.60 0.47 0.25
CA GLU A 45 -5.20 0.61 -0.18
C GLU A 45 -4.26 0.79 1.03
N ILE A 46 -4.60 1.69 1.96
CA ILE A 46 -3.81 1.93 3.18
C ILE A 46 -3.74 0.65 4.03
N THR A 47 -4.87 -0.03 4.23
CA THR A 47 -4.92 -1.26 5.02
C THR A 47 -4.07 -2.37 4.42
N LYS A 48 -4.12 -2.55 3.11
CA LYS A 48 -3.26 -3.51 2.40
C LYS A 48 -1.79 -3.16 2.56
N SER A 49 -1.43 -1.88 2.43
CA SER A 49 -0.06 -1.40 2.58
C SER A 49 0.49 -1.65 3.99
N ILE A 50 -0.32 -1.40 5.03
CA ILE A 50 0.06 -1.69 6.42
C ILE A 50 0.22 -3.20 6.63
N ALA A 51 -0.69 -4.02 6.09
CA ALA A 51 -0.60 -5.47 6.20
C ALA A 51 0.67 -6.03 5.54
N TYR A 52 1.02 -5.52 4.35
CA TYR A 52 2.28 -5.86 3.67
C TYR A 52 3.49 -5.46 4.51
N ALA A 53 3.55 -4.21 4.99
CA ALA A 53 4.66 -3.73 5.79
C ALA A 53 4.84 -4.57 7.07
N ASN A 54 3.76 -4.88 7.79
CA ASN A 54 3.82 -5.69 9.00
C ASN A 54 4.27 -7.13 8.73
N ARG A 55 3.78 -7.73 7.65
CA ARG A 55 4.22 -9.07 7.25
C ARG A 55 5.71 -9.09 6.95
N TYR A 56 6.20 -8.16 6.13
CA TYR A 56 7.60 -8.09 5.78
C TYR A 56 8.49 -7.83 6.98
N VAL A 57 8.14 -6.89 7.85
CA VAL A 57 8.96 -6.59 9.05
C VAL A 57 9.06 -7.81 9.96
N LYS A 58 7.95 -8.51 10.20
CA LYS A 58 7.93 -9.69 11.08
C LYS A 58 8.71 -10.87 10.49
N ASP A 59 8.45 -11.20 9.22
CA ASP A 59 9.09 -12.32 8.56
C ASP A 59 10.57 -12.03 8.30
N PHE A 60 10.91 -10.82 7.89
CA PHE A 60 12.28 -10.41 7.60
C PHE A 60 13.16 -10.49 8.83
N LYS A 61 12.73 -9.91 9.96
CA LYS A 61 13.52 -9.93 11.20
C LYS A 61 13.87 -11.36 11.59
N SER A 62 12.89 -12.24 11.62
CA SER A 62 13.10 -13.63 12.02
C SER A 62 14.06 -14.37 11.07
N ARG A 63 13.94 -14.14 9.77
CA ARG A 63 14.77 -14.80 8.76
C ARG A 63 16.18 -14.21 8.69
N LEU A 64 16.31 -12.89 8.84
CA LEU A 64 17.60 -12.23 8.86
C LEU A 64 18.42 -12.67 10.08
N ASP A 65 17.83 -12.63 11.28
CA ASP A 65 18.50 -13.06 12.52
C ASP A 65 19.03 -14.49 12.37
N TYR A 66 18.23 -15.36 11.76
CA TYR A 66 18.62 -16.73 11.54
C TYR A 66 19.71 -16.89 10.47
N SER A 67 19.64 -16.13 9.36
CA SER A 67 20.66 -16.12 8.32
C SER A 67 22.00 -15.61 8.84
N VAL A 68 22.00 -14.57 9.67
CA VAL A 68 23.19 -14.06 10.33
C VAL A 68 23.77 -15.11 11.27
N TYR A 69 22.94 -15.75 12.08
CA TYR A 69 23.38 -16.84 12.96
C TYR A 69 24.05 -17.97 12.16
N LEU A 70 23.44 -18.43 11.06
CA LEU A 70 24.01 -19.47 10.20
C LEU A 70 25.31 -19.04 9.53
N ALA A 71 25.41 -17.80 9.07
CA ALA A 71 26.63 -17.27 8.47
C ALA A 71 27.80 -17.32 9.49
N VAL A 72 27.56 -16.86 10.70
CA VAL A 72 28.57 -16.87 11.77
C VAL A 72 28.96 -18.29 12.16
N VAL A 73 27.99 -19.19 12.38
CA VAL A 73 28.28 -20.57 12.80
C VAL A 73 28.95 -21.37 11.69
N SER A 74 28.62 -21.13 10.43
CA SER A 74 29.18 -21.85 9.28
C SER A 74 30.41 -21.17 8.69
N ASN A 75 30.82 -20.02 9.20
CA ASN A 75 31.92 -19.20 8.66
C ASN A 75 31.73 -18.91 7.16
N LYS A 76 30.50 -18.54 6.75
CA LYS A 76 30.11 -18.23 5.37
C LYS A 76 29.63 -16.81 5.27
N GLN A 77 29.73 -16.24 4.07
CA GLN A 77 29.15 -14.95 3.79
C GLN A 77 27.61 -15.01 3.76
N LEU A 78 26.94 -13.92 4.13
CA LEU A 78 25.48 -13.85 4.13
C LEU A 78 24.86 -14.15 2.75
N LYS A 79 25.57 -13.78 1.68
CA LYS A 79 25.15 -14.10 0.30
C LYS A 79 25.13 -15.60 -0.03
N GLU A 80 25.91 -16.39 0.72
CA GLU A 80 26.03 -17.84 0.51
C GLU A 80 25.07 -18.66 1.37
N VAL A 81 24.50 -18.03 2.41
CA VAL A 81 23.64 -18.68 3.42
C VAL A 81 22.18 -18.70 2.98
N GLY A 82 21.85 -18.59 1.76
CA GLY A 82 20.44 -18.51 1.41
C GLY A 82 20.10 -19.16 0.08
N ASP A 83 21.07 -19.75 -0.57
CA ASP A 83 20.89 -20.42 -1.86
C ASP A 83 20.22 -21.80 -1.70
N GLY A 84 18.99 -21.76 -1.37
CA GLY A 84 18.17 -22.96 -1.30
C GLY A 84 17.52 -23.11 0.06
N VAL A 85 16.37 -23.65 -0.01
CA VAL A 85 15.47 -23.96 1.09
C VAL A 85 16.15 -24.85 2.12
N THR A 86 17.04 -24.28 2.92
CA THR A 86 17.60 -25.01 4.08
C THR A 86 16.65 -24.74 5.24
N THR A 87 15.74 -25.65 5.47
CA THR A 87 14.93 -25.66 6.69
C THR A 87 15.77 -26.21 7.83
N VAL A 88 16.21 -25.34 8.71
CA VAL A 88 16.75 -25.75 10.01
C VAL A 88 15.72 -25.40 11.05
N ASN A 89 15.25 -26.39 11.81
CA ASN A 89 14.18 -26.24 12.80
C ASN A 89 12.87 -25.63 12.26
N GLY A 90 12.51 -25.89 11.00
CA GLY A 90 11.28 -25.37 10.39
C GLY A 90 11.32 -23.91 9.93
N VAL A 91 12.47 -23.24 10.04
CA VAL A 91 12.66 -21.87 9.55
C VAL A 91 13.31 -21.91 8.18
N VAL A 92 12.67 -21.30 7.19
CA VAL A 92 13.21 -21.17 5.84
C VAL A 92 14.23 -20.04 5.83
N THR A 93 15.50 -20.35 5.53
CA THR A 93 16.54 -19.35 5.30
C THR A 93 16.35 -18.72 3.94
N VAL A 94 16.47 -17.41 3.89
CA VAL A 94 16.40 -16.64 2.64
C VAL A 94 17.67 -15.82 2.54
N ASN A 95 18.24 -15.74 1.34
CA ASN A 95 19.33 -14.83 1.06
C ASN A 95 18.88 -13.39 1.41
N PRO A 96 19.56 -12.70 2.34
CA PRO A 96 19.17 -11.36 2.74
C PRO A 96 19.12 -10.36 1.58
N TYR A 97 20.03 -10.48 0.62
CA TYR A 97 20.09 -9.60 -0.55
C TYR A 97 18.89 -9.77 -1.47
N ASP A 98 18.52 -11.02 -1.77
CA ASP A 98 17.37 -11.32 -2.61
C ASP A 98 16.08 -10.86 -1.95
N TYR A 99 15.97 -11.07 -0.64
CA TYR A 99 14.80 -10.62 0.12
C TYR A 99 14.67 -9.10 0.16
N ILE A 100 15.78 -8.36 0.34
CA ILE A 100 15.78 -6.89 0.27
C ILE A 100 15.35 -6.44 -1.14
N THR A 101 15.85 -7.09 -2.20
CA THR A 101 15.48 -6.77 -3.58
C THR A 101 13.98 -7.00 -3.82
N GLU A 102 13.45 -8.12 -3.37
CA GLU A 102 12.02 -8.44 -3.48
C GLU A 102 11.15 -7.40 -2.75
N MET A 103 11.58 -6.95 -1.58
CA MET A 103 10.90 -5.89 -0.83
C MET A 103 10.98 -4.53 -1.54
N GLU A 104 12.11 -4.17 -2.12
CA GLU A 104 12.26 -2.95 -2.93
C GLU A 104 11.32 -2.96 -4.14
N GLU A 105 11.24 -4.07 -4.86
CA GLU A 105 10.29 -4.25 -5.97
C GLU A 105 8.83 -4.16 -5.52
N ALA A 106 8.51 -4.73 -4.36
CA ALA A 106 7.17 -4.62 -3.78
C ALA A 106 6.82 -3.16 -3.45
N CYS A 107 7.76 -2.39 -2.91
CA CYS A 107 7.59 -0.96 -2.67
C CYS A 107 7.37 -0.18 -3.99
N ASP A 108 8.11 -0.50 -5.04
CA ASP A 108 7.95 0.15 -6.33
C ASP A 108 6.57 -0.16 -6.95
N LYS A 109 6.10 -1.38 -6.85
CA LYS A 109 4.72 -1.74 -7.26
C LYS A 109 3.67 -1.01 -6.42
N MET A 110 3.90 -0.83 -5.12
CA MET A 110 3.00 -0.03 -4.27
C MET A 110 2.97 1.44 -4.73
N VAL A 111 4.11 2.04 -5.04
CA VAL A 111 4.19 3.42 -5.54
C VAL A 111 3.47 3.58 -6.88
N GLN A 112 3.68 2.64 -7.81
CA GLN A 112 3.05 2.68 -9.14
C GLN A 112 1.53 2.56 -9.09
N ASN A 113 1.01 1.78 -8.15
CA ASN A 113 -0.43 1.53 -8.01
C ASN A 113 -1.11 2.44 -6.98
N ALA A 114 -0.35 3.26 -6.26
CA ALA A 114 -0.87 4.09 -5.20
C ALA A 114 -1.60 5.30 -5.76
N THR A 115 -2.86 5.44 -5.38
CA THR A 115 -3.71 6.60 -5.67
C THR A 115 -3.66 7.63 -4.53
N VAL A 116 -3.18 7.21 -3.35
CA VAL A 116 -3.11 8.02 -2.15
C VAL A 116 -1.68 8.53 -1.94
N PRO A 117 -1.46 9.87 -1.85
CA PRO A 117 -0.12 10.45 -1.63
C PRO A 117 0.58 9.92 -0.36
N LEU A 118 -0.18 9.59 0.67
CA LEU A 118 0.36 9.01 1.90
C LEU A 118 1.02 7.65 1.65
N THR A 119 0.39 6.79 0.84
CA THR A 119 0.93 5.47 0.48
C THR A 119 2.25 5.61 -0.28
N GLN A 120 2.34 6.56 -1.22
CA GLN A 120 3.57 6.86 -1.97
C GLN A 120 4.70 7.31 -1.03
N SER A 121 4.39 8.23 -0.10
CA SER A 121 5.37 8.71 0.88
C SER A 121 5.86 7.59 1.80
N GLN A 122 4.98 6.75 2.30
CA GLN A 122 5.34 5.62 3.17
C GLN A 122 6.19 4.58 2.44
N ALA A 123 5.83 4.22 1.22
CA ALA A 123 6.62 3.30 0.40
C ALA A 123 8.03 3.84 0.12
N GLY A 124 8.16 5.14 -0.16
CA GLY A 124 9.47 5.80 -0.31
C GLY A 124 10.32 5.74 0.96
N ARG A 125 9.72 5.94 2.14
CA ARG A 125 10.42 5.81 3.43
C ARG A 125 10.90 4.38 3.69
N ILE A 126 10.07 3.38 3.40
CA ILE A 126 10.42 1.96 3.52
C ILE A 126 11.59 1.65 2.58
N LYS A 127 11.53 2.08 1.33
CA LYS A 127 12.61 1.88 0.35
C LYS A 127 13.94 2.47 0.81
N ASN A 128 13.94 3.68 1.36
CA ASN A 128 15.14 4.28 1.93
C ASN A 128 15.71 3.47 3.11
N SER A 129 14.85 2.93 3.97
CA SER A 129 15.26 2.07 5.07
C SER A 129 15.84 0.74 4.57
N LEU A 130 15.29 0.17 3.50
CA LEU A 130 15.81 -1.05 2.86
C LEU A 130 17.19 -0.82 2.25
N SER A 131 17.41 0.32 1.60
CA SER A 131 18.73 0.69 1.08
C SER A 131 19.76 0.81 2.20
N SER A 132 19.41 1.42 3.32
CA SER A 132 20.28 1.48 4.51
C SER A 132 20.59 0.10 5.06
N LEU A 133 19.59 -0.78 5.12
CA LEU A 133 19.76 -2.16 5.56
C LEU A 133 20.69 -2.94 4.62
N ARG A 134 20.58 -2.74 3.31
CA ARG A 134 21.49 -3.34 2.31
C ARG A 134 22.94 -2.99 2.59
N PHE A 135 23.23 -1.73 2.93
CA PHE A 135 24.59 -1.32 3.32
C PHE A 135 25.06 -2.03 4.57
N CYS A 136 24.20 -2.16 5.60
CA CYS A 136 24.56 -2.89 6.82
C CYS A 136 24.87 -4.37 6.54
N VAL A 137 24.10 -5.02 5.69
CA VAL A 137 24.34 -6.44 5.28
C VAL A 137 25.65 -6.57 4.51
N GLN A 138 25.95 -5.61 3.62
CA GLN A 138 27.22 -5.58 2.89
C GLN A 138 28.43 -5.37 3.80
N ASP A 139 28.29 -4.57 4.85
CA ASP A 139 29.38 -4.35 5.79
C ASP A 139 29.62 -5.57 6.68
N LEU A 140 28.55 -6.31 7.02
CA LEU A 140 28.69 -7.60 7.72
C LEU A 140 29.43 -8.63 6.88
N ASP A 141 29.20 -8.67 5.56
CA ASP A 141 29.87 -9.60 4.66
C ASP A 141 31.37 -9.28 4.43
N LYS A 142 31.82 -8.08 4.80
CA LYS A 142 33.24 -7.68 4.69
C LYS A 142 34.06 -8.01 5.93
N GLN A 143 33.39 -8.26 7.04
CA GLN A 143 34.06 -8.59 8.33
C GLN A 143 34.35 -10.06 8.42
#